data_c17eec5696c43548d754252c5b958406
#
_entry.id   c17eec5696c43548d754252c5b958406
#
_cell.length_a   1.000
_cell.length_b   1.000
_cell.length_c   1.000
_cell.angle_alpha   90.00
_cell.angle_beta   90.00
_cell.angle_gamma   90.00
#
_symmetry.space_group_name_H-M   'P 1'
#
loop_
_entity.id
_entity.type
_entity.pdbx_description
1 polymer ?
#
loop_
_entity_poly.entity_id
_entity_poly.type
_entity_poly.pdbx_seq_one_letter_code
_entity_poly.pdbx_strand_id
1 'polypeptide(L)'
;VALNKKIHVITANKALIAKHGETLSKLAEKNKVNLEFEAAVGGGIPVLRTIEDGLATNKINKVVGILNGTSNYILSEMENTNKSFKEVLTRAQHLGYAETNPKNDLDGNDVLSKIRILSSLSFNTKISKNVCLMDGIENIELKDIKIANQLNLRIKLLGITELLNNKLFERVHPCLVGKDTYIGNINGVMNA
;
A
#
# COMPACT_ATOMS: atom_id res chain seq x y z
N VAL A 1 9.47 -24.80 1.09
CA VAL A 1 10.30 -25.88 0.50
C VAL A 1 11.71 -25.36 0.19
N ALA A 2 11.89 -24.25 -0.58
CA ALA A 2 13.20 -23.74 -0.97
C ALA A 2 14.11 -23.41 0.23
N LEU A 3 13.65 -22.62 1.18
CA LEU A 3 14.41 -22.26 2.38
C LEU A 3 14.89 -23.48 3.17
N ASN A 4 14.06 -24.52 3.29
CA ASN A 4 14.44 -25.79 3.95
C ASN A 4 15.54 -26.55 3.20
N LYS A 5 15.67 -26.31 1.89
CA LYS A 5 16.73 -26.87 1.04
C LYS A 5 17.98 -25.97 0.98
N LYS A 6 18.06 -24.96 1.84
CA LYS A 6 19.14 -23.96 1.87
C LYS A 6 19.30 -23.20 0.55
N ILE A 7 18.18 -22.87 -0.11
CA ILE A 7 18.16 -22.10 -1.35
C ILE A 7 17.67 -20.68 -1.00
N HIS A 8 18.41 -19.67 -1.48
CA HIS A 8 17.99 -18.26 -1.39
C HIS A 8 16.67 -18.05 -2.13
N VAL A 9 15.81 -17.18 -1.62
CA VAL A 9 14.47 -16.90 -2.18
C VAL A 9 14.32 -15.42 -2.43
N ILE A 10 13.89 -15.08 -3.65
CA ILE A 10 13.43 -13.74 -4.02
C ILE A 10 11.95 -13.86 -4.41
N THR A 11 11.10 -13.01 -3.85
CA THR A 11 9.65 -13.08 -4.09
C THR A 11 9.00 -11.70 -4.12
N ALA A 12 8.02 -11.52 -5.01
CA ALA A 12 7.12 -10.35 -5.02
C ALA A 12 5.76 -10.66 -4.35
N ASN A 13 5.59 -11.85 -3.77
CA ASN A 13 4.31 -12.26 -3.20
C ASN A 13 4.05 -11.61 -1.84
N LYS A 14 3.47 -10.39 -1.87
CA LYS A 14 3.12 -9.62 -0.68
C LYS A 14 2.18 -10.36 0.27
N ALA A 15 1.21 -11.11 -0.25
CA ALA A 15 0.27 -11.85 0.58
C ALA A 15 0.96 -12.97 1.37
N LEU A 16 1.94 -13.65 0.77
CA LEU A 16 2.78 -14.62 1.44
C LEU A 16 3.59 -13.97 2.56
N ILE A 17 4.24 -12.83 2.27
CA ILE A 17 5.06 -12.12 3.26
C ILE A 17 4.20 -11.54 4.38
N ALA A 18 3.07 -10.88 4.07
CA ALA A 18 2.17 -10.34 5.08
C ALA A 18 1.61 -11.44 6.02
N LYS A 19 1.38 -12.65 5.52
CA LYS A 19 0.80 -13.75 6.30
C LYS A 19 1.85 -14.60 7.03
N HIS A 20 3.00 -14.84 6.41
CA HIS A 20 4.00 -15.81 6.85
C HIS A 20 5.42 -15.25 6.98
N GLY A 21 5.61 -13.93 6.77
CA GLY A 21 6.94 -13.30 6.71
C GLY A 21 7.80 -13.63 7.92
N GLU A 22 7.29 -13.50 9.15
CA GLU A 22 8.03 -13.84 10.37
C GLU A 22 8.54 -15.29 10.37
N THR A 23 7.68 -16.23 10.00
CA THR A 23 8.07 -17.65 9.96
C THR A 23 9.12 -17.92 8.88
N LEU A 24 8.96 -17.29 7.71
CA LEU A 24 9.88 -17.43 6.58
C LEU A 24 11.24 -16.78 6.87
N SER A 25 11.26 -15.61 7.51
CA SER A 25 12.49 -14.92 7.90
C SER A 25 13.29 -15.74 8.92
N LYS A 26 12.63 -16.24 9.98
CA LYS A 26 13.28 -17.15 10.95
C LYS A 26 13.83 -18.42 10.31
N LEU A 27 13.12 -18.95 9.32
CA LEU A 27 13.56 -20.14 8.58
C LEU A 27 14.77 -19.83 7.69
N ALA A 28 14.78 -18.68 7.04
CA ALA A 28 15.90 -18.21 6.22
C ALA A 28 17.16 -18.01 7.09
N GLU A 29 17.03 -17.33 8.22
CA GLU A 29 18.09 -17.10 9.19
C GLU A 29 18.66 -18.43 9.72
N LYS A 30 17.80 -19.34 10.18
CA LYS A 30 18.20 -20.68 10.65
C LYS A 30 19.01 -21.44 9.61
N ASN A 31 18.66 -21.34 8.35
CA ASN A 31 19.32 -22.06 7.25
C ASN A 31 20.45 -21.25 6.59
N LYS A 32 20.74 -20.04 7.08
CA LYS A 32 21.77 -19.12 6.56
C LYS A 32 21.58 -18.81 5.07
N VAL A 33 20.33 -18.51 4.67
CA VAL A 33 19.96 -18.11 3.31
C VAL A 33 19.16 -16.83 3.33
N ASN A 34 19.14 -16.10 2.22
CA ASN A 34 18.41 -14.85 2.10
C ASN A 34 16.96 -15.08 1.68
N LEU A 35 16.07 -14.27 2.22
CA LEU A 35 14.68 -14.08 1.78
C LEU A 35 14.50 -12.61 1.40
N GLU A 36 14.47 -12.34 0.10
CA GLU A 36 14.35 -10.97 -0.43
C GLU A 36 12.95 -10.75 -1.00
N PHE A 37 12.36 -9.60 -0.73
CA PHE A 37 10.98 -9.32 -1.15
C PHE A 37 10.71 -7.85 -1.48
N GLU A 38 11.72 -7.12 -1.96
CA GLU A 38 11.64 -5.70 -2.34
C GLU A 38 10.43 -5.42 -3.23
N ALA A 39 10.23 -6.21 -4.28
CA ALA A 39 9.12 -6.03 -5.22
C ALA A 39 7.73 -6.37 -4.65
N ALA A 40 7.64 -6.82 -3.39
CA ALA A 40 6.36 -7.05 -2.73
C ALA A 40 5.64 -5.74 -2.35
N VAL A 41 6.38 -4.63 -2.20
CA VAL A 41 5.84 -3.32 -1.84
C VAL A 41 6.43 -2.24 -2.73
N GLY A 42 5.58 -1.38 -3.30
CA GLY A 42 6.01 -0.22 -4.07
C GLY A 42 6.49 -0.51 -5.50
N GLY A 43 6.47 -1.76 -5.95
CA GLY A 43 6.89 -2.15 -7.30
C GLY A 43 8.36 -1.81 -7.55
N GLY A 44 8.63 -0.83 -8.43
CA GLY A 44 9.99 -0.38 -8.76
C GLY A 44 10.60 0.60 -7.76
N ILE A 45 9.87 1.01 -6.72
CA ILE A 45 10.37 1.91 -5.67
C ILE A 45 11.15 1.08 -4.64
N PRO A 46 12.46 1.32 -4.40
CA PRO A 46 13.25 0.53 -3.46
C PRO A 46 12.97 0.93 -2.00
N VAL A 47 11.70 0.85 -1.58
CA VAL A 47 11.25 1.35 -0.29
C VAL A 47 11.70 0.49 0.89
N LEU A 48 11.74 -0.83 0.73
CA LEU A 48 12.13 -1.73 1.83
C LEU A 48 13.61 -1.56 2.12
N ARG A 49 14.46 -1.58 1.10
CA ARG A 49 15.89 -1.33 1.23
C ARG A 49 16.19 0.08 1.74
N THR A 50 15.40 1.08 1.34
CA THR A 50 15.54 2.43 1.89
C THR A 50 15.28 2.45 3.39
N ILE A 51 14.28 1.71 3.88
CA ILE A 51 13.99 1.60 5.32
C ILE A 51 15.09 0.82 6.04
N GLU A 52 15.51 -0.32 5.52
CA GLU A 52 16.45 -1.23 6.19
C GLU A 52 17.88 -0.68 6.18
N ASP A 53 18.35 -0.19 5.04
CA ASP A 53 19.74 0.26 4.88
C ASP A 53 19.87 1.78 4.98
N GLY A 54 19.03 2.52 4.23
CA GLY A 54 19.13 3.99 4.12
C GLY A 54 18.72 4.73 5.38
N LEU A 55 17.76 4.21 6.11
CA LEU A 55 17.20 4.81 7.33
C LEU A 55 17.52 4.00 8.59
N ALA A 56 18.48 3.08 8.55
CA ALA A 56 18.82 2.17 9.64
C ALA A 56 19.11 2.88 10.98
N THR A 57 19.65 4.10 10.95
CA THR A 57 19.97 4.90 12.15
C THR A 57 18.88 5.91 12.49
N ASN A 58 17.83 6.01 11.70
CA ASN A 58 16.75 6.97 11.89
C ASN A 58 15.60 6.36 12.70
N LYS A 59 14.94 7.18 13.49
CA LYS A 59 13.70 6.80 14.15
C LYS A 59 12.51 7.15 13.24
N ILE A 60 11.93 6.14 12.64
CA ILE A 60 10.69 6.29 11.87
C ILE A 60 9.53 6.27 12.87
N ASN A 61 8.66 7.27 12.82
CA ASN A 61 7.47 7.36 13.68
C ASN A 61 6.18 7.10 12.90
N LYS A 62 6.20 7.34 11.57
CA LYS A 62 5.02 7.23 10.72
C LYS A 62 5.42 6.90 9.29
N VAL A 63 4.61 6.05 8.64
CA VAL A 63 4.69 5.79 7.20
C VAL A 63 3.31 6.06 6.60
N VAL A 64 3.30 6.80 5.49
CA VAL A 64 2.07 7.11 4.74
C VAL A 64 2.37 6.90 3.27
N GLY A 65 1.47 6.25 2.55
CA GLY A 65 1.70 6.05 1.12
C GLY A 65 0.46 5.73 0.31
N ILE A 66 0.53 6.05 -0.98
CA ILE A 66 -0.35 5.55 -2.03
C ILE A 66 0.27 4.22 -2.50
N LEU A 67 -0.28 3.10 -2.05
CA LEU A 67 0.31 1.78 -2.24
C LEU A 67 -0.43 0.91 -3.27
N ASN A 68 -1.46 1.47 -3.92
CA ASN A 68 -2.22 0.77 -4.95
C ASN A 68 -2.47 1.69 -6.16
N GLY A 69 -1.93 1.30 -7.33
CA GLY A 69 -2.05 2.06 -8.57
C GLY A 69 -3.44 2.08 -9.16
N THR A 70 -4.20 0.97 -9.05
CA THR A 70 -5.56 0.84 -9.58
C THR A 70 -6.51 1.83 -8.90
N SER A 71 -6.52 1.84 -7.58
CA SER A 71 -7.36 2.77 -6.80
C SER A 71 -6.96 4.23 -7.02
N ASN A 72 -5.66 4.52 -7.10
CA ASN A 72 -5.20 5.88 -7.39
C ASN A 72 -5.59 6.33 -8.80
N TYR A 73 -5.49 5.44 -9.80
CA TYR A 73 -5.95 5.72 -11.16
C TYR A 73 -7.44 6.06 -11.17
N ILE A 74 -8.28 5.24 -10.53
CA ILE A 74 -9.74 5.43 -10.52
C ILE A 74 -10.09 6.80 -9.90
N LEU A 75 -9.58 7.12 -8.72
CA LEU A 75 -9.85 8.40 -8.06
C LEU A 75 -9.35 9.60 -8.89
N SER A 76 -8.17 9.48 -9.49
CA SER A 76 -7.60 10.53 -10.35
C SER A 76 -8.42 10.74 -11.63
N GLU A 77 -8.86 9.68 -12.28
CA GLU A 77 -9.66 9.78 -13.51
C GLU A 77 -11.10 10.26 -13.24
N MET A 78 -11.69 9.92 -12.11
CA MET A 78 -12.97 10.52 -11.70
C MET A 78 -12.85 12.04 -11.57
N GLU A 79 -11.75 12.53 -10.98
CA GLU A 79 -11.46 13.96 -10.87
C GLU A 79 -11.25 14.60 -12.24
N ASN A 80 -10.39 14.02 -13.08
CA ASN A 80 -9.98 14.60 -14.35
C ASN A 80 -11.09 14.63 -15.41
N THR A 81 -11.94 13.59 -15.42
CA THR A 81 -12.94 13.39 -16.47
C THR A 81 -14.36 13.67 -16.07
N ASN A 82 -14.62 13.94 -14.78
CA ASN A 82 -15.95 14.06 -14.19
C ASN A 82 -16.88 12.85 -14.47
N LYS A 83 -16.30 11.66 -14.59
CA LYS A 83 -17.02 10.39 -14.78
C LYS A 83 -17.31 9.70 -13.47
N SER A 84 -18.35 8.87 -13.47
CA SER A 84 -18.71 8.05 -12.31
C SER A 84 -17.65 6.96 -12.05
N PHE A 85 -17.62 6.46 -10.82
CA PHE A 85 -16.78 5.34 -10.41
C PHE A 85 -16.90 4.15 -11.39
N LYS A 86 -18.14 3.76 -11.74
CA LYS A 86 -18.39 2.62 -12.63
C LYS A 86 -17.82 2.80 -14.03
N GLU A 87 -17.97 3.99 -14.63
CA GLU A 87 -17.42 4.29 -15.95
C GLU A 87 -15.91 4.24 -15.95
N VAL A 88 -15.28 4.82 -14.90
CA VAL A 88 -13.81 4.83 -14.77
C VAL A 88 -13.27 3.43 -14.48
N LEU A 89 -13.95 2.63 -13.64
CA LEU A 89 -13.55 1.24 -13.39
C LEU A 89 -13.59 0.41 -14.68
N THR A 90 -14.66 0.53 -15.47
CA THR A 90 -14.75 -0.15 -16.77
C THR A 90 -13.59 0.25 -17.69
N ARG A 91 -13.25 1.53 -17.73
CA ARG A 91 -12.09 2.00 -18.50
C ARG A 91 -10.77 1.45 -17.97
N ALA A 92 -10.59 1.40 -16.64
CA ALA A 92 -9.39 0.81 -16.03
C ALA A 92 -9.22 -0.66 -16.40
N GLN A 93 -10.31 -1.43 -16.44
CA GLN A 93 -10.31 -2.83 -16.88
C GLN A 93 -9.91 -2.97 -18.36
N HIS A 94 -10.47 -2.14 -19.25
CA HIS A 94 -10.10 -2.13 -20.67
C HIS A 94 -8.62 -1.78 -20.91
N LEU A 95 -8.05 -0.91 -20.08
CA LEU A 95 -6.64 -0.52 -20.17
C LEU A 95 -5.69 -1.51 -19.46
N GLY A 96 -6.22 -2.54 -18.78
CA GLY A 96 -5.43 -3.51 -18.03
C GLY A 96 -4.91 -3.01 -16.69
N TYR A 97 -5.39 -1.87 -16.18
CA TYR A 97 -5.05 -1.33 -14.87
C TYR A 97 -5.86 -1.96 -13.73
N ALA A 98 -7.00 -2.54 -14.04
CA ALA A 98 -7.82 -3.30 -13.11
C ALA A 98 -8.10 -4.69 -13.68
N GLU A 99 -8.00 -5.71 -12.84
CA GLU A 99 -8.40 -7.08 -13.18
C GLU A 99 -9.92 -7.18 -13.33
N THR A 100 -10.40 -8.29 -13.89
CA THR A 100 -11.84 -8.57 -13.98
C THR A 100 -12.51 -8.60 -12.59
N ASN A 101 -11.81 -9.10 -11.58
CA ASN A 101 -12.24 -9.03 -10.19
C ASN A 101 -11.25 -8.16 -9.37
N PRO A 102 -11.42 -6.83 -9.37
CA PRO A 102 -10.49 -5.90 -8.74
C PRO A 102 -10.75 -5.71 -7.24
N LYS A 103 -11.52 -6.57 -6.59
CA LYS A 103 -12.00 -6.41 -5.22
C LYS A 103 -10.88 -6.04 -4.23
N ASN A 104 -9.75 -6.74 -4.27
CA ASN A 104 -8.63 -6.48 -3.36
C ASN A 104 -8.01 -5.09 -3.52
N ASP A 105 -8.09 -4.51 -4.72
CA ASP A 105 -7.60 -3.15 -5.00
C ASP A 105 -8.60 -2.10 -4.51
N LEU A 106 -9.89 -2.40 -4.63
CA LEU A 106 -10.97 -1.46 -4.34
C LEU A 106 -11.32 -1.42 -2.85
N ASP A 107 -11.28 -2.55 -2.15
CA ASP A 107 -11.61 -2.67 -0.72
C ASP A 107 -10.44 -2.31 0.22
N GLY A 108 -9.22 -2.10 -0.33
CA GLY A 108 -8.03 -1.74 0.43
C GLY A 108 -7.18 -2.90 0.94
N ASN A 109 -7.54 -4.16 0.68
CA ASN A 109 -6.77 -5.33 1.15
C ASN A 109 -5.34 -5.39 0.58
N ASP A 110 -5.15 -4.96 -0.67
CA ASP A 110 -3.82 -4.85 -1.27
C ASP A 110 -2.95 -3.84 -0.51
N VAL A 111 -3.51 -2.66 -0.22
CA VAL A 111 -2.84 -1.61 0.55
C VAL A 111 -2.53 -2.08 1.97
N LEU A 112 -3.49 -2.77 2.62
CA LEU A 112 -3.31 -3.30 3.97
C LEU A 112 -2.14 -4.29 4.04
N SER A 113 -2.03 -5.19 3.08
CA SER A 113 -0.93 -6.15 3.03
C SER A 113 0.41 -5.46 2.93
N LYS A 114 0.51 -4.42 2.10
CA LYS A 114 1.73 -3.64 1.90
C LYS A 114 2.08 -2.78 3.12
N ILE A 115 1.11 -2.08 3.71
CA ILE A 115 1.38 -1.22 4.87
C ILE A 115 1.81 -2.05 6.10
N ARG A 116 1.31 -3.26 6.26
CA ARG A 116 1.74 -4.18 7.32
C ARG A 116 3.20 -4.61 7.18
N ILE A 117 3.66 -4.84 5.96
CA ILE A 117 5.07 -5.14 5.68
C ILE A 117 5.93 -3.92 6.04
N LEU A 118 5.56 -2.74 5.54
CA LEU A 118 6.25 -1.48 5.84
C LEU A 118 6.27 -1.20 7.35
N SER A 119 5.16 -1.41 8.02
CA SER A 119 5.01 -1.25 9.48
C SER A 119 6.00 -2.13 10.25
N SER A 120 6.07 -3.41 9.89
CA SER A 120 6.97 -4.37 10.54
C SER A 120 8.44 -3.95 10.40
N LEU A 121 8.86 -3.53 9.22
CA LEU A 121 10.23 -3.10 8.97
C LEU A 121 10.53 -1.75 9.63
N SER A 122 9.65 -0.75 9.46
CA SER A 122 9.88 0.60 9.98
C SER A 122 9.94 0.68 11.50
N PHE A 123 9.20 -0.18 12.19
CA PHE A 123 9.10 -0.14 13.66
C PHE A 123 9.73 -1.36 14.34
N ASN A 124 10.39 -2.22 13.57
CA ASN A 124 10.98 -3.48 14.04
C ASN A 124 10.01 -4.30 14.90
N THR A 125 8.78 -4.47 14.39
CA THR A 125 7.69 -5.18 15.07
C THR A 125 7.28 -6.40 14.26
N LYS A 126 6.55 -7.31 14.90
CA LYS A 126 5.92 -8.41 14.17
C LYS A 126 4.83 -7.87 13.24
N ILE A 127 4.65 -8.53 12.09
CA ILE A 127 3.53 -8.22 11.19
C ILE A 127 2.22 -8.37 11.96
N SER A 128 1.46 -7.29 12.02
CA SER A 128 0.20 -7.24 12.76
C SER A 128 -0.85 -8.16 12.13
N LYS A 129 -1.60 -8.84 13.00
CA LYS A 129 -2.80 -9.62 12.62
C LYS A 129 -4.07 -8.99 13.18
N ASN A 130 -3.96 -7.87 13.86
CA ASN A 130 -5.08 -7.18 14.47
C ASN A 130 -6.01 -6.60 13.40
N VAL A 131 -7.28 -6.45 13.78
CA VAL A 131 -8.22 -5.69 12.96
C VAL A 131 -7.79 -4.24 12.95
N CYS A 132 -7.68 -3.65 11.78
CA CYS A 132 -7.40 -2.23 11.61
C CYS A 132 -8.60 -1.53 10.97
N LEU A 133 -8.64 -0.21 11.03
CA LEU A 133 -9.59 0.56 10.25
C LEU A 133 -9.27 0.37 8.76
N MET A 134 -10.19 -0.24 8.03
CA MET A 134 -10.05 -0.47 6.60
C MET A 134 -11.34 -0.07 5.90
N ASP A 135 -11.22 0.85 4.96
CA ASP A 135 -12.29 1.27 4.06
C ASP A 135 -11.72 1.45 2.65
N GLY A 136 -12.47 0.99 1.66
CA GLY A 136 -12.09 1.05 0.25
C GLY A 136 -12.62 2.30 -0.44
N ILE A 137 -12.55 2.28 -1.79
CA ILE A 137 -12.98 3.41 -2.62
C ILE A 137 -14.34 3.19 -3.29
N GLU A 138 -14.97 2.03 -3.10
CA GLU A 138 -16.19 1.67 -3.82
C GLU A 138 -17.39 2.60 -3.53
N ASN A 139 -17.39 3.21 -2.34
CA ASN A 139 -18.43 4.13 -1.90
C ASN A 139 -18.13 5.61 -2.23
N ILE A 140 -17.00 5.91 -2.89
CA ILE A 140 -16.65 7.26 -3.29
C ILE A 140 -17.45 7.63 -4.54
N GLU A 141 -18.26 8.67 -4.42
CA GLU A 141 -19.07 9.18 -5.51
C GLU A 141 -18.44 10.43 -6.17
N LEU A 142 -18.88 10.73 -7.38
CA LEU A 142 -18.41 11.92 -8.09
C LEU A 142 -18.70 13.24 -7.31
N LYS A 143 -19.76 13.25 -6.52
CA LYS A 143 -20.07 14.42 -5.66
C LYS A 143 -18.98 14.65 -4.60
N ASP A 144 -18.41 13.58 -4.03
CA ASP A 144 -17.37 13.68 -3.01
C ASP A 144 -16.09 14.26 -3.62
N ILE A 145 -15.73 13.81 -4.83
CA ILE A 145 -14.61 14.35 -5.61
C ILE A 145 -14.82 15.85 -5.87
N LYS A 146 -16.03 16.26 -6.29
CA LYS A 146 -16.34 17.68 -6.55
C LYS A 146 -16.24 18.54 -5.30
N ILE A 147 -16.76 18.07 -4.17
CA ILE A 147 -16.66 18.77 -2.88
C ILE A 147 -15.19 18.91 -2.45
N ALA A 148 -14.42 17.82 -2.54
CA ALA A 148 -12.99 17.86 -2.23
C ALA A 148 -12.27 18.92 -3.10
N ASN A 149 -12.57 18.97 -4.40
CA ASN A 149 -11.99 19.94 -5.33
C ASN A 149 -12.30 21.39 -4.96
N GLN A 150 -13.53 21.68 -4.52
CA GLN A 150 -13.94 23.03 -4.05
C GLN A 150 -13.15 23.48 -2.81
N LEU A 151 -12.70 22.52 -2.00
CA LEU A 151 -11.90 22.76 -0.81
C LEU A 151 -10.37 22.75 -1.08
N ASN A 152 -9.94 22.73 -2.33
CA ASN A 152 -8.55 22.56 -2.76
C ASN A 152 -7.90 21.25 -2.25
N LEU A 153 -8.72 20.19 -2.13
CA LEU A 153 -8.32 18.88 -1.68
C LEU A 153 -8.52 17.83 -2.77
N ARG A 154 -7.86 16.68 -2.61
CA ARG A 154 -8.07 15.46 -3.39
C ARG A 154 -8.37 14.29 -2.47
N ILE A 155 -9.11 13.31 -2.99
CA ILE A 155 -9.34 12.05 -2.29
C ILE A 155 -8.28 11.06 -2.77
N LYS A 156 -7.53 10.46 -1.83
CA LYS A 156 -6.54 9.42 -2.08
C LYS A 156 -6.77 8.25 -1.13
N LEU A 157 -6.65 7.00 -1.63
CA LEU A 157 -6.61 5.83 -0.76
C LEU A 157 -5.22 5.71 -0.15
N LEU A 158 -5.11 5.93 1.15
CA LEU A 158 -3.82 5.89 1.84
C LEU A 158 -3.70 4.67 2.75
N GLY A 159 -2.54 4.02 2.69
CA GLY A 159 -2.05 3.18 3.76
C GLY A 159 -1.27 4.03 4.75
N ILE A 160 -1.63 3.93 6.02
CA ILE A 160 -1.03 4.71 7.10
C ILE A 160 -0.66 3.78 8.23
N THR A 161 0.58 3.88 8.70
CA THR A 161 1.01 3.23 9.93
C THR A 161 1.82 4.19 10.80
N GLU A 162 1.61 4.14 12.09
CA GLU A 162 2.29 5.00 13.04
C GLU A 162 2.47 4.30 14.39
N LEU A 163 3.57 4.63 15.07
CA LEU A 163 3.87 4.14 16.40
C LEU A 163 3.70 5.29 17.42
N LEU A 164 2.62 5.26 18.18
CA LEU A 164 2.30 6.26 19.21
C LEU A 164 2.30 5.61 20.58
N ASN A 165 3.13 6.11 21.52
CA ASN A 165 3.22 5.59 22.89
C ASN A 165 3.40 4.06 22.93
N ASN A 166 4.27 3.52 22.08
CA ASN A 166 4.53 2.08 21.89
C ASN A 166 3.31 1.26 21.45
N LYS A 167 2.26 1.91 20.94
CA LYS A 167 1.12 1.25 20.31
C LYS A 167 1.18 1.45 18.80
N LEU A 168 1.04 0.36 18.09
CA LEU A 168 1.01 0.33 16.63
C LEU A 168 -0.41 0.62 16.15
N PHE A 169 -0.53 1.60 15.25
CA PHE A 169 -1.77 1.94 14.56
C PHE A 169 -1.58 1.72 13.06
N GLU A 170 -2.45 0.95 12.47
CA GLU A 170 -2.50 0.67 11.03
C GLU A 170 -3.89 0.98 10.53
N ARG A 171 -3.98 1.68 9.40
CA ARG A 171 -5.26 2.02 8.79
C ARG A 171 -5.12 2.18 7.27
N VAL A 172 -6.19 1.86 6.58
CA VAL A 172 -6.33 2.03 5.13
C VAL A 172 -7.70 2.64 4.87
N HIS A 173 -7.74 3.85 4.36
CA HIS A 173 -9.01 4.48 4.03
C HIS A 173 -8.82 5.66 3.07
N PRO A 174 -9.89 6.10 2.37
CA PRO A 174 -9.88 7.35 1.64
C PRO A 174 -9.56 8.52 2.56
N CYS A 175 -8.64 9.37 2.12
CA CYS A 175 -8.20 10.57 2.86
C CYS A 175 -8.33 11.80 1.97
N LEU A 176 -8.70 12.92 2.59
CA LEU A 176 -8.57 14.23 1.98
C LEU A 176 -7.13 14.72 2.12
N VAL A 177 -6.47 15.04 1.01
CA VAL A 177 -5.09 15.54 0.95
C VAL A 177 -5.04 16.87 0.19
N GLY A 178 -4.19 17.79 0.63
CA GLY A 178 -4.00 19.07 -0.05
C GLY A 178 -3.47 18.87 -1.48
N LYS A 179 -4.00 19.58 -2.45
CA LYS A 179 -3.55 19.53 -3.85
C LYS A 179 -2.08 19.95 -4.00
N ASP A 180 -1.61 20.82 -3.14
CA ASP A 180 -0.25 21.35 -3.16
C ASP A 180 0.76 20.42 -2.45
N THR A 181 0.32 19.30 -1.90
CA THR A 181 1.20 18.33 -1.25
C THR A 181 1.80 17.35 -2.24
N TYR A 182 2.95 16.76 -1.89
CA TYR A 182 3.57 15.70 -2.70
C TYR A 182 2.59 14.56 -2.99
N ILE A 183 1.98 13.99 -1.95
CA ILE A 183 0.98 12.89 -2.09
C ILE A 183 -0.23 13.33 -2.92
N GLY A 184 -0.71 14.57 -2.75
CA GLY A 184 -1.83 15.11 -3.53
C GLY A 184 -1.55 15.17 -5.03
N ASN A 185 -0.30 15.36 -5.43
CA ASN A 185 0.10 15.48 -6.83
C ASN A 185 0.40 14.14 -7.52
N ILE A 186 0.40 13.02 -6.81
CA ILE A 186 0.59 11.70 -7.39
C ILE A 186 -0.72 11.23 -8.03
N ASN A 187 -0.75 11.14 -9.36
CA ASN A 187 -1.93 10.79 -10.13
C ASN A 187 -1.70 9.53 -11.01
N GLY A 188 -2.78 9.02 -11.61
CA GLY A 188 -2.74 7.83 -12.45
C GLY A 188 -2.40 6.56 -11.68
N VAL A 189 -1.66 5.66 -12.30
CA VAL A 189 -1.26 4.36 -11.73
C VAL A 189 -0.03 4.42 -10.80
N MET A 190 0.41 5.61 -10.43
CA MET A 190 1.61 5.80 -9.62
C MET A 190 1.39 5.45 -8.15
N ASN A 191 2.45 4.95 -7.51
CA ASN A 191 2.57 4.78 -6.05
C ASN A 191 3.45 5.88 -5.45
N ALA A 192 3.28 6.15 -4.17
CA ALA A 192 4.13 7.07 -3.38
C ALA A 192 4.07 6.74 -1.90
#